data_e0d9c8d9654a8bb4f68c4eb0eae596d0
#
_entry.id   e0d9c8d9654a8bb4f68c4eb0eae596d0
#
_cell.length_a   1.000
_cell.length_b   1.000
_cell.length_c   1.000
_cell.angle_alpha   90.00
_cell.angle_beta   90.00
_cell.angle_gamma   90.00
#
_symmetry.space_group_name_H-M   'P 1'
#
loop_
_entity.id
_entity.type
_entity.pdbx_description
1 polymer ?
#
loop_
_entity_poly.entity_id
_entity_poly.type
_entity_poly.pdbx_seq_one_letter_code
_entity_poly.pdbx_strand_id
1 'polypeptide(L)'
;MKLRIQNNLGILGGTFDPPHKGHLHISKLVIKKLDLKLLYWAITKQNPLKKTTPHNNENKRKTLCRQLTKSEKKIKLFNTSDVKNSNLTINILRKIKKKITKKTNLFFIIGADNLIQLHQWKDYKKIFSLCTVVVMNRIGYKKPALTSPAAKKFRKTKISLDTLLKIGPKQKEWVYINNKGINVSSSRLRISLYK
;
A
#
# COMPACT_ATOMS: atom_id res chain seq x y z
N MET A 1 -14.11 -21.34 19.77
CA MET A 1 -13.80 -21.25 18.31
C MET A 1 -12.35 -20.78 18.18
N LYS A 2 -11.39 -21.68 17.88
CA LYS A 2 -9.97 -21.31 17.73
C LYS A 2 -9.86 -20.43 16.47
N LEU A 3 -9.57 -19.13 16.66
CA LEU A 3 -9.16 -18.23 15.58
C LEU A 3 -7.94 -18.86 14.89
N ARG A 4 -8.10 -19.31 13.65
CA ARG A 4 -6.96 -19.72 12.81
C ARG A 4 -6.04 -18.54 12.76
N ILE A 5 -4.83 -18.68 13.30
CA ILE A 5 -3.77 -17.67 13.20
C ILE A 5 -3.39 -17.61 11.72
N GLN A 6 -4.05 -16.73 11.00
CA GLN A 6 -3.71 -16.45 9.61
C GLN A 6 -2.49 -15.52 9.63
N ASN A 7 -1.44 -15.89 8.90
CA ASN A 7 -0.29 -15.01 8.71
C ASN A 7 -0.66 -13.89 7.74
N ASN A 8 -1.05 -12.74 8.28
CA ASN A 8 -1.40 -11.56 7.48
C ASN A 8 -0.15 -10.73 7.22
N LEU A 9 0.20 -10.55 5.95
CA LEU A 9 1.32 -9.75 5.48
C LEU A 9 0.80 -8.55 4.71
N GLY A 10 1.24 -7.34 5.09
CA GLY A 10 0.92 -6.11 4.37
C GLY A 10 2.07 -5.61 3.52
N ILE A 11 1.74 -4.88 2.46
CA ILE A 11 2.69 -4.13 1.63
C ILE A 11 2.13 -2.74 1.41
N LEU A 12 2.87 -1.73 1.82
CA LEU A 12 2.63 -0.32 1.50
C LEU A 12 3.66 0.11 0.46
N GLY A 13 3.21 0.34 -0.77
CA GLY A 13 4.04 0.83 -1.86
C GLY A 13 4.05 2.35 -1.93
N GLY A 14 5.20 2.93 -2.26
CA GLY A 14 5.31 4.37 -2.44
C GLY A 14 6.71 4.85 -2.82
N THR A 15 6.79 6.10 -3.27
CA THR A 15 8.07 6.76 -3.51
C THR A 15 8.74 7.17 -2.20
N PHE A 16 7.94 7.51 -1.17
CA PHE A 16 8.41 7.97 0.15
C PHE A 16 9.42 9.12 0.05
N ASP A 17 9.05 10.18 -0.63
CA ASP A 17 9.94 11.30 -0.95
C ASP A 17 9.37 12.66 -0.48
N PRO A 18 9.59 13.04 0.79
CA PRO A 18 10.09 12.21 1.88
C PRO A 18 8.99 11.31 2.50
N PRO A 19 9.35 10.28 3.30
CA PRO A 19 8.39 9.61 4.17
C PRO A 19 7.91 10.59 5.25
N HIS A 20 6.68 10.39 5.76
CA HIS A 20 6.08 11.31 6.73
C HIS A 20 5.12 10.60 7.70
N LYS A 21 4.72 11.33 8.75
CA LYS A 21 3.80 10.82 9.80
C LYS A 21 2.50 10.23 9.23
N GLY A 22 2.03 10.70 8.08
CA GLY A 22 0.86 10.12 7.39
C GLY A 22 1.09 8.68 6.92
N HIS A 23 2.28 8.36 6.39
CA HIS A 23 2.61 6.96 6.03
C HIS A 23 2.67 6.08 7.29
N LEU A 24 3.27 6.57 8.37
CA LEU A 24 3.35 5.84 9.62
C LEU A 24 1.96 5.62 10.25
N HIS A 25 1.11 6.65 10.24
CA HIS A 25 -0.27 6.55 10.73
C HIS A 25 -1.09 5.47 10.00
N ILE A 26 -1.08 5.51 8.67
CA ILE A 26 -1.74 4.49 7.84
C ILE A 26 -1.19 3.10 8.17
N SER A 27 0.14 2.97 8.30
CA SER A 27 0.79 1.70 8.63
C SER A 27 0.32 1.13 9.97
N LYS A 28 0.32 1.94 11.02
CA LYS A 28 -0.19 1.53 12.34
C LYS A 28 -1.66 1.12 12.30
N LEU A 29 -2.46 1.89 11.56
CA LEU A 29 -3.88 1.63 11.45
C LEU A 29 -4.18 0.30 10.75
N VAL A 30 -3.52 0.01 9.62
CA VAL A 30 -3.74 -1.26 8.91
C VAL A 30 -3.17 -2.46 9.67
N ILE A 31 -2.02 -2.30 10.35
CA ILE A 31 -1.46 -3.34 11.22
C ILE A 31 -2.49 -3.74 12.28
N LYS A 32 -3.12 -2.76 12.94
CA LYS A 32 -4.14 -3.02 13.97
C LYS A 32 -5.42 -3.61 13.37
N LYS A 33 -5.96 -3.00 12.30
CA LYS A 33 -7.26 -3.39 11.73
C LYS A 33 -7.26 -4.76 11.04
N LEU A 34 -6.14 -5.17 10.44
CA LEU A 34 -6.02 -6.41 9.68
C LEU A 34 -5.18 -7.47 10.43
N ASP A 35 -4.83 -7.22 11.68
CA ASP A 35 -3.90 -8.05 12.47
C ASP A 35 -2.67 -8.48 11.65
N LEU A 36 -2.00 -7.50 11.03
CA LEU A 36 -0.80 -7.81 10.25
C LEU A 36 0.32 -8.26 11.18
N LYS A 37 0.94 -9.37 10.86
CA LYS A 37 2.17 -9.83 11.53
C LYS A 37 3.38 -9.01 11.08
N LEU A 38 3.35 -8.54 9.83
CA LEU A 38 4.41 -7.73 9.24
C LEU A 38 3.82 -6.82 8.16
N LEU A 39 4.33 -5.60 8.08
CA LEU A 39 4.06 -4.65 7.00
C LEU A 39 5.36 -4.27 6.33
N TYR A 40 5.50 -4.55 5.04
CA TYR A 40 6.62 -4.06 4.25
C TYR A 40 6.34 -2.68 3.66
N TRP A 41 7.27 -1.77 3.82
CA TRP A 41 7.37 -0.57 3.01
C TRP A 41 8.19 -0.86 1.77
N ALA A 42 7.56 -0.87 0.61
CA ALA A 42 8.20 -1.09 -0.68
C ALA A 42 8.50 0.25 -1.34
N ILE A 43 9.76 0.68 -1.26
CA ILE A 43 10.21 1.96 -1.82
C ILE A 43 10.46 1.77 -3.31
N THR A 44 9.67 2.45 -4.14
CA THR A 44 9.84 2.42 -5.60
C THR A 44 10.83 3.49 -6.06
N LYS A 45 11.58 3.22 -7.13
CA LYS A 45 12.51 4.21 -7.72
C LYS A 45 11.75 5.49 -8.07
N GLN A 46 10.67 5.36 -8.83
CA GLN A 46 9.79 6.45 -9.25
C GLN A 46 8.40 5.90 -9.51
N ASN A 47 7.36 6.72 -9.32
CA ASN A 47 6.04 6.38 -9.84
C ASN A 47 6.05 6.61 -11.36
N PRO A 48 5.83 5.57 -12.20
CA PRO A 48 5.86 5.71 -13.67
C PRO A 48 4.89 6.75 -14.24
N LEU A 49 3.81 7.07 -13.50
CA LEU A 49 2.80 8.04 -13.90
C LEU A 49 3.17 9.48 -13.55
N LYS A 50 4.26 9.70 -12.79
CA LYS A 50 4.72 11.05 -12.46
C LYS A 50 5.80 11.49 -13.43
N LYS A 51 5.61 12.68 -14.02
CA LYS A 51 6.62 13.32 -14.91
C LYS A 51 7.89 13.75 -14.18
N THR A 52 7.77 14.07 -12.87
CA THR A 52 8.89 14.53 -12.05
C THR A 52 9.61 13.38 -11.36
N THR A 53 10.94 13.39 -11.40
CA THR A 53 11.78 12.47 -10.62
C THR A 53 11.65 12.77 -9.12
N PRO A 54 11.92 11.78 -8.24
CA PRO A 54 12.02 12.03 -6.81
C PRO A 54 13.12 13.05 -6.51
N HIS A 55 12.88 13.95 -5.56
CA HIS A 55 13.86 14.93 -5.11
C HIS A 55 15.04 14.27 -4.40
N ASN A 56 14.75 13.30 -3.54
CA ASN A 56 15.79 12.52 -2.86
C ASN A 56 16.10 11.24 -3.62
N ASN A 57 17.40 10.90 -3.72
CA ASN A 57 17.81 9.60 -4.25
C ASN A 57 17.26 8.43 -3.40
N GLU A 58 17.31 7.24 -3.97
CA GLU A 58 16.70 6.05 -3.33
C GLU A 58 17.34 5.74 -1.96
N ASN A 59 18.65 5.90 -1.81
CA ASN A 59 19.35 5.62 -0.56
C ASN A 59 18.94 6.59 0.55
N LYS A 60 18.84 7.88 0.26
CA LYS A 60 18.35 8.89 1.21
C LYS A 60 16.93 8.57 1.66
N ARG A 61 16.03 8.22 0.72
CA ARG A 61 14.65 7.85 1.04
C ARG A 61 14.59 6.58 1.93
N LYS A 62 15.43 5.57 1.65
CA LYS A 62 15.56 4.37 2.49
C LYS A 62 16.04 4.73 3.91
N THR A 63 17.03 5.60 4.05
CA THR A 63 17.52 6.07 5.36
C THR A 63 16.43 6.78 6.14
N LEU A 64 15.73 7.73 5.52
CA LEU A 64 14.62 8.44 6.15
C LEU A 64 13.47 7.50 6.56
N CYS A 65 13.16 6.50 5.73
CA CYS A 65 12.17 5.49 6.09
C CYS A 65 12.61 4.66 7.30
N ARG A 66 13.88 4.22 7.37
CA ARG A 66 14.40 3.49 8.54
C ARG A 66 14.32 4.33 9.81
N GLN A 67 14.71 5.61 9.74
CA GLN A 67 14.61 6.53 10.86
C GLN A 67 13.18 6.67 11.36
N LEU A 68 12.22 6.90 10.43
CA LEU A 68 10.83 7.09 10.79
C LEU A 68 10.17 5.83 11.36
N THR A 69 10.62 4.64 10.96
CA THR A 69 10.05 3.35 11.39
C THR A 69 10.88 2.65 12.48
N LYS A 70 11.92 3.29 13.02
CA LYS A 70 12.88 2.68 13.97
C LYS A 70 12.21 2.01 15.18
N SER A 71 11.17 2.63 15.73
CA SER A 71 10.41 2.10 16.88
C SER A 71 9.35 1.06 16.52
N GLU A 72 9.09 0.81 15.23
CA GLU A 72 7.96 0.02 14.76
C GLU A 72 8.39 -1.41 14.39
N LYS A 73 8.37 -2.32 15.33
CA LYS A 73 8.84 -3.71 15.16
C LYS A 73 8.15 -4.47 14.00
N LYS A 74 6.87 -4.14 13.73
CA LYS A 74 6.07 -4.76 12.66
C LYS A 74 6.22 -4.08 11.30
N ILE A 75 7.02 -3.01 11.17
CA ILE A 75 7.26 -2.33 9.89
C ILE A 75 8.71 -2.59 9.45
N LYS A 76 8.88 -3.12 8.24
CA LYS A 76 10.21 -3.35 7.66
C LYS A 76 10.27 -2.83 6.23
N LEU A 77 11.45 -2.40 5.80
CA LEU A 77 11.66 -2.05 4.40
C LEU A 77 11.81 -3.32 3.56
N PHE A 78 11.04 -3.40 2.47
CA PHE A 78 11.21 -4.47 1.50
C PHE A 78 12.41 -4.15 0.59
N ASN A 79 13.34 -5.10 0.48
CA ASN A 79 14.46 -4.95 -0.45
C ASN A 79 13.96 -5.13 -1.89
N THR A 80 14.04 -4.05 -2.68
CA THR A 80 13.63 -4.03 -4.09
C THR A 80 14.79 -4.21 -5.07
N SER A 81 16.05 -4.32 -4.60
CA SER A 81 17.24 -4.43 -5.47
C SER A 81 17.17 -5.63 -6.42
N ASP A 82 16.66 -6.76 -5.91
CA ASP A 82 16.55 -8.01 -6.68
C ASP A 82 15.26 -8.10 -7.53
N VAL A 83 14.49 -7.01 -7.61
CA VAL A 83 13.25 -6.98 -8.37
C VAL A 83 13.49 -6.26 -9.69
N LYS A 84 13.53 -7.01 -10.80
CA LYS A 84 13.60 -6.42 -12.14
C LYS A 84 12.41 -5.47 -12.35
N ASN A 85 12.68 -4.24 -12.80
CA ASN A 85 11.67 -3.19 -12.94
C ASN A 85 10.87 -2.98 -11.63
N SER A 86 11.57 -2.74 -10.51
CA SER A 86 10.97 -2.54 -9.18
C SER A 86 10.09 -1.28 -9.05
N ASN A 87 10.10 -0.40 -10.06
CA ASN A 87 9.14 0.68 -10.19
C ASN A 87 7.71 0.21 -10.50
N LEU A 88 7.54 -1.04 -10.96
CA LEU A 88 6.24 -1.64 -11.25
C LEU A 88 5.75 -2.46 -10.06
N THR A 89 4.66 -2.03 -9.45
CA THR A 89 4.04 -2.68 -8.29
C THR A 89 3.80 -4.18 -8.51
N ILE A 90 3.35 -4.56 -9.70
CA ILE A 90 3.07 -5.97 -10.02
C ILE A 90 4.30 -6.87 -9.84
N ASN A 91 5.50 -6.39 -10.15
CA ASN A 91 6.73 -7.18 -10.02
C ASN A 91 7.13 -7.37 -8.54
N ILE A 92 6.94 -6.32 -7.73
CA ILE A 92 7.13 -6.42 -6.28
C ILE A 92 6.17 -7.45 -5.67
N LEU A 93 4.88 -7.37 -6.02
CA LEU A 93 3.87 -8.31 -5.51
C LEU A 93 4.15 -9.76 -5.95
N ARG A 94 4.54 -9.98 -7.21
CA ARG A 94 4.95 -11.31 -7.70
C ARG A 94 6.15 -11.87 -6.92
N LYS A 95 7.17 -11.05 -6.66
CA LYS A 95 8.35 -11.47 -5.89
C LYS A 95 7.98 -11.88 -4.47
N ILE A 96 7.12 -11.08 -3.82
CA ILE A 96 6.66 -11.39 -2.46
C ILE A 96 5.80 -12.65 -2.46
N LYS A 97 4.86 -12.78 -3.43
CA LYS A 97 3.98 -13.95 -3.53
C LYS A 97 4.76 -15.26 -3.67
N LYS A 98 5.92 -15.23 -4.36
CA LYS A 98 6.83 -16.40 -4.46
C LYS A 98 7.54 -16.76 -3.15
N LYS A 99 7.68 -15.79 -2.23
CA LYS A 99 8.41 -15.99 -0.95
C LYS A 99 7.50 -16.36 0.22
N ILE A 100 6.19 -16.25 0.06
CA ILE A 100 5.22 -16.54 1.12
C ILE A 100 4.52 -17.87 0.87
N THR A 101 4.04 -18.50 1.94
CA THR A 101 3.28 -19.75 1.85
C THR A 101 1.85 -19.51 1.35
N LYS A 102 1.19 -20.56 0.87
CA LYS A 102 -0.24 -20.51 0.47
C LYS A 102 -1.17 -20.12 1.62
N LYS A 103 -0.74 -20.33 2.88
CA LYS A 103 -1.50 -19.96 4.10
C LYS A 103 -1.35 -18.48 4.47
N THR A 104 -0.51 -17.70 3.77
CA THR A 104 -0.28 -16.29 4.05
C THR A 104 -1.23 -15.42 3.23
N ASN A 105 -2.02 -14.60 3.91
CA ASN A 105 -2.83 -13.57 3.28
C ASN A 105 -1.95 -12.36 2.94
N LEU A 106 -2.02 -11.92 1.69
CA LEU A 106 -1.27 -10.77 1.21
C LEU A 106 -2.21 -9.59 1.02
N PHE A 107 -1.92 -8.48 1.69
CA PHE A 107 -2.65 -7.22 1.60
C PHE A 107 -1.80 -6.16 0.92
N PHE A 108 -2.30 -5.54 -0.14
CA PHE A 108 -1.64 -4.40 -0.79
C PHE A 108 -2.35 -3.11 -0.39
N ILE A 109 -1.66 -2.25 0.34
CA ILE A 109 -2.20 -1.02 0.90
C ILE A 109 -1.88 0.16 -0.01
N ILE A 110 -2.91 0.89 -0.42
CA ILE A 110 -2.79 2.10 -1.24
C ILE A 110 -3.67 3.22 -0.68
N GLY A 111 -3.33 4.46 -1.02
CA GLY A 111 -4.20 5.60 -0.78
C GLY A 111 -5.34 5.69 -1.80
N ALA A 112 -6.42 6.39 -1.46
CA ALA A 112 -7.55 6.64 -2.35
C ALA A 112 -7.12 7.38 -3.64
N ASP A 113 -6.14 8.25 -3.57
CA ASP A 113 -5.52 8.93 -4.71
C ASP A 113 -4.87 7.95 -5.70
N ASN A 114 -4.25 6.87 -5.20
CA ASN A 114 -3.68 5.83 -6.05
C ASN A 114 -4.76 4.95 -6.70
N LEU A 115 -5.89 4.70 -6.04
CA LEU A 115 -7.00 3.95 -6.65
C LEU A 115 -7.54 4.64 -7.90
N ILE A 116 -7.56 5.98 -7.92
CA ILE A 116 -7.99 6.78 -9.08
C ILE A 116 -7.13 6.45 -10.30
N GLN A 117 -5.82 6.30 -10.12
CA GLN A 117 -4.85 6.07 -11.18
C GLN A 117 -4.53 4.58 -11.41
N LEU A 118 -5.05 3.69 -10.58
CA LEU A 118 -4.67 2.27 -10.56
C LEU A 118 -4.89 1.58 -11.91
N HIS A 119 -5.92 1.98 -12.65
CA HIS A 119 -6.21 1.42 -13.98
C HIS A 119 -5.10 1.68 -15.02
N GLN A 120 -4.24 2.66 -14.81
CA GLN A 120 -3.09 2.99 -15.65
C GLN A 120 -1.83 2.20 -15.26
N TRP A 121 -1.85 1.47 -14.14
CA TRP A 121 -0.69 0.72 -13.70
C TRP A 121 -0.52 -0.56 -14.53
N LYS A 122 0.73 -0.91 -14.83
CA LYS A 122 1.04 -2.13 -15.55
C LYS A 122 0.41 -3.34 -14.87
N ASP A 123 -0.34 -4.13 -15.64
CA ASP A 123 -1.01 -5.34 -15.17
C ASP A 123 -1.94 -5.12 -13.95
N TYR A 124 -2.58 -3.96 -13.80
CA TYR A 124 -3.37 -3.63 -12.61
C TYR A 124 -4.44 -4.67 -12.26
N LYS A 125 -5.04 -5.33 -13.28
CA LYS A 125 -6.02 -6.40 -13.05
C LYS A 125 -5.40 -7.59 -12.32
N LYS A 126 -4.14 -7.92 -12.63
CA LYS A 126 -3.40 -9.01 -11.96
C LYS A 126 -3.04 -8.66 -10.50
N ILE A 127 -2.94 -7.37 -10.14
CA ILE A 127 -2.75 -6.95 -8.75
C ILE A 127 -3.86 -7.52 -7.87
N PHE A 128 -5.12 -7.36 -8.29
CA PHE A 128 -6.28 -7.89 -7.54
C PHE A 128 -6.30 -9.43 -7.46
N SER A 129 -5.70 -10.12 -8.42
CA SER A 129 -5.59 -11.59 -8.38
C SER A 129 -4.48 -12.10 -7.46
N LEU A 130 -3.48 -11.27 -7.16
CA LEU A 130 -2.35 -11.65 -6.31
C LEU A 130 -2.58 -11.41 -4.83
N CYS A 131 -3.40 -10.40 -4.49
CA CYS A 131 -3.58 -9.93 -3.12
C CYS A 131 -4.93 -9.23 -2.92
N THR A 132 -5.34 -9.08 -1.66
CA THR A 132 -6.46 -8.20 -1.31
C THR A 132 -5.98 -6.75 -1.33
N VAL A 133 -6.64 -5.90 -2.14
CA VAL A 133 -6.29 -4.47 -2.21
C VAL A 133 -7.02 -3.73 -1.08
N VAL A 134 -6.26 -3.01 -0.26
CA VAL A 134 -6.77 -2.22 0.85
C VAL A 134 -6.59 -0.75 0.55
N VAL A 135 -7.69 -0.05 0.35
CA VAL A 135 -7.70 1.37 0.00
C VAL A 135 -7.94 2.20 1.24
N MET A 136 -6.97 3.03 1.59
CA MET A 136 -7.07 3.95 2.72
C MET A 136 -7.68 5.27 2.27
N ASN A 137 -8.68 5.74 3.01
CA ASN A 137 -9.28 7.04 2.74
C ASN A 137 -8.22 8.16 2.79
N ARG A 138 -8.43 9.14 1.93
CA ARG A 138 -7.69 10.41 1.93
C ARG A 138 -8.68 11.55 1.77
N ILE A 139 -8.52 12.59 2.57
CA ILE A 139 -9.41 13.77 2.57
C ILE A 139 -9.56 14.30 1.14
N GLY A 140 -10.80 14.48 0.68
CA GLY A 140 -11.13 14.95 -0.66
C GLY A 140 -11.12 13.88 -1.77
N TYR A 141 -10.63 12.65 -1.52
CA TYR A 141 -10.47 11.64 -2.58
C TYR A 141 -11.51 10.51 -2.58
N LYS A 142 -12.44 10.46 -1.59
CA LYS A 142 -13.39 9.34 -1.46
C LYS A 142 -14.26 9.15 -2.70
N LYS A 143 -14.99 10.18 -3.12
CA LYS A 143 -15.91 10.11 -4.27
C LYS A 143 -15.14 9.78 -5.56
N PRO A 144 -14.08 10.52 -5.96
CA PRO A 144 -13.31 10.21 -7.16
C PRO A 144 -12.72 8.79 -7.14
N ALA A 145 -12.24 8.31 -5.99
CA ALA A 145 -11.67 6.97 -5.86
C ALA A 145 -12.71 5.87 -6.11
N LEU A 146 -13.88 5.97 -5.47
CA LEU A 146 -14.95 4.97 -5.59
C LEU A 146 -15.64 4.96 -6.97
N THR A 147 -15.54 6.04 -7.73
CA THR A 147 -16.05 6.14 -9.11
C THR A 147 -14.98 5.91 -10.17
N SER A 148 -13.74 5.63 -9.79
CA SER A 148 -12.62 5.40 -10.70
C SER A 148 -12.80 4.15 -11.57
N PRO A 149 -12.14 4.09 -12.76
CA PRO A 149 -12.24 2.92 -13.65
C PRO A 149 -11.87 1.61 -12.97
N ALA A 150 -10.84 1.60 -12.10
CA ALA A 150 -10.48 0.41 -11.34
C ALA A 150 -11.57 0.00 -10.35
N ALA A 151 -12.14 0.95 -9.59
CA ALA A 151 -13.22 0.68 -8.65
C ALA A 151 -14.49 0.17 -9.36
N LYS A 152 -14.86 0.77 -10.50
CA LYS A 152 -15.98 0.30 -11.33
C LYS A 152 -15.77 -1.11 -11.84
N LYS A 153 -14.57 -1.42 -12.36
CA LYS A 153 -14.22 -2.76 -12.88
C LYS A 153 -14.34 -3.84 -11.81
N PHE A 154 -13.95 -3.55 -10.58
CA PHE A 154 -13.96 -4.49 -9.47
C PHE A 154 -15.11 -4.24 -8.46
N ARG A 155 -16.19 -3.57 -8.89
CA ARG A 155 -17.33 -3.21 -8.02
C ARG A 155 -17.93 -4.43 -7.31
N LYS A 156 -18.12 -5.54 -8.03
CA LYS A 156 -18.74 -6.76 -7.51
C LYS A 156 -17.89 -7.47 -6.44
N THR A 157 -16.58 -7.17 -6.37
CA THR A 157 -15.66 -7.80 -5.40
C THR A 157 -15.23 -6.84 -4.28
N LYS A 158 -15.86 -5.66 -4.22
CA LYS A 158 -15.72 -4.78 -3.07
C LYS A 158 -16.50 -5.33 -1.89
N ILE A 159 -15.81 -5.51 -0.77
CA ILE A 159 -16.43 -5.98 0.48
C ILE A 159 -16.22 -4.96 1.61
N SER A 160 -16.98 -5.09 2.68
CA SER A 160 -16.76 -4.32 3.90
C SER A 160 -15.55 -4.85 4.68
N LEU A 161 -14.98 -4.02 5.55
CA LEU A 161 -13.91 -4.48 6.45
C LEU A 161 -14.43 -5.57 7.39
N ASP A 162 -15.66 -5.43 7.90
CA ASP A 162 -16.26 -6.41 8.80
C ASP A 162 -16.45 -7.76 8.11
N THR A 163 -16.89 -7.76 6.84
CA THR A 163 -16.97 -8.98 6.03
C THR A 163 -15.60 -9.63 5.89
N LEU A 164 -14.56 -8.83 5.52
CA LEU A 164 -13.20 -9.32 5.40
C LEU A 164 -12.69 -9.98 6.69
N LEU A 165 -12.95 -9.36 7.84
CA LEU A 165 -12.50 -9.87 9.14
C LEU A 165 -13.24 -11.14 9.57
N LYS A 166 -14.54 -11.28 9.21
CA LYS A 166 -15.35 -12.45 9.55
C LYS A 166 -15.01 -13.68 8.72
N ILE A 167 -14.91 -13.52 7.41
CA ILE A 167 -14.78 -14.67 6.48
C ILE A 167 -13.37 -14.86 5.93
N GLY A 168 -12.45 -13.91 6.19
CA GLY A 168 -11.11 -13.89 5.61
C GLY A 168 -11.08 -13.40 4.15
N PRO A 169 -9.89 -13.11 3.63
CA PRO A 169 -9.72 -12.59 2.28
C PRO A 169 -9.90 -13.67 1.22
N LYS A 170 -10.65 -13.36 0.17
CA LYS A 170 -10.78 -14.17 -1.04
C LYS A 170 -10.08 -13.49 -2.23
N GLN A 171 -9.88 -14.24 -3.31
CA GLN A 171 -9.27 -13.69 -4.51
C GLN A 171 -10.09 -12.54 -5.10
N LYS A 172 -9.39 -11.52 -5.60
CA LYS A 172 -9.92 -10.32 -6.25
C LYS A 172 -10.72 -9.37 -5.33
N GLU A 173 -10.88 -9.70 -4.06
CA GLU A 173 -11.56 -8.81 -3.11
C GLU A 173 -10.73 -7.57 -2.81
N TRP A 174 -11.44 -6.49 -2.52
CA TRP A 174 -10.84 -5.26 -2.05
C TRP A 174 -11.75 -4.53 -1.07
N VAL A 175 -11.14 -3.76 -0.18
CA VAL A 175 -11.84 -3.00 0.86
C VAL A 175 -11.46 -1.53 0.79
N TYR A 176 -12.40 -0.67 1.16
CA TYR A 176 -12.17 0.75 1.35
C TYR A 176 -12.30 1.07 2.84
N ILE A 177 -11.21 1.50 3.47
CA ILE A 177 -11.19 1.82 4.89
C ILE A 177 -11.34 3.32 5.07
N ASN A 178 -12.47 3.73 5.68
CA ASN A 178 -12.63 5.10 6.17
C ASN A 178 -11.74 5.30 7.39
N ASN A 179 -10.90 6.30 7.35
CA ASN A 179 -10.05 6.73 8.46
C ASN A 179 -10.06 8.25 8.54
N LYS A 180 -9.92 8.78 9.76
CA LYS A 180 -9.60 10.19 9.97
C LYS A 180 -8.16 10.39 9.50
N GLY A 181 -7.97 10.77 8.24
CA GLY A 181 -6.63 10.95 7.65
C GLY A 181 -5.85 12.08 8.33
N ILE A 182 -4.54 11.94 8.38
CA ILE A 182 -3.65 13.07 8.68
C ILE A 182 -3.49 13.87 7.38
N ASN A 183 -3.72 15.17 7.43
CA ASN A 183 -3.62 16.05 6.26
C ASN A 183 -2.16 16.38 5.91
N VAL A 184 -1.38 15.34 5.60
CA VAL A 184 0.03 15.46 5.23
C VAL A 184 0.27 14.71 3.92
N SER A 185 1.07 15.31 3.03
CA SER A 185 1.53 14.65 1.81
C SER A 185 2.99 14.99 1.54
N SER A 186 3.71 14.06 0.89
CA SER A 186 5.10 14.29 0.49
C SER A 186 5.24 15.53 -0.40
N SER A 187 4.26 15.82 -1.25
CA SER A 187 4.28 17.01 -2.11
C SER A 187 4.20 18.31 -1.30
N ARG A 188 3.32 18.39 -0.29
CA ARG A 188 3.23 19.55 0.60
C ARG A 188 4.50 19.73 1.43
N LEU A 189 5.07 18.64 1.95
CA LEU A 189 6.31 18.68 2.72
C LEU A 189 7.49 19.15 1.87
N ARG A 190 7.59 18.74 0.60
CA ARG A 190 8.64 19.27 -0.28
C ARG A 190 8.53 20.78 -0.45
N ILE A 191 7.35 21.31 -0.67
CA ILE A 191 7.15 22.76 -0.78
C ILE A 191 7.63 23.50 0.48
N SER A 192 7.43 22.92 1.67
CA SER A 192 7.84 23.56 2.93
C SER A 192 9.32 23.36 3.30
N LEU A 193 9.96 22.30 2.79
CA LEU A 193 11.36 21.96 3.14
C LEU A 193 12.37 22.52 2.12
N TYR A 194 11.95 22.86 0.92
CA TYR A 194 12.83 23.22 -0.20
C TYR A 194 12.42 24.58 -0.84
N LYS A 195 11.65 25.38 -0.10
CA LYS A 195 11.54 26.81 -0.26
C LYS A 195 12.66 27.47 0.55
#